data_493e33a090a9db9e2807bdbbd98750ea
#
_entry.id   493e33a090a9db9e2807bdbbd98750ea
#
_cell.length_a   1.000
_cell.length_b   1.000
_cell.length_c   1.000
_cell.angle_alpha   90.00
_cell.angle_beta   90.00
_cell.angle_gamma   90.00
#
_symmetry.space_group_name_H-M   'P 1'
#
loop_
_entity.id
_entity.type
_entity.pdbx_description
1 polymer ?
#
loop_
_entity_poly.entity_id
_entity_poly.type
_entity_poly.pdbx_seq_one_letter_code
_entity_poly.pdbx_strand_id
1 'polypeptide(L)'
;MRILIHTDEYYPTAQACSYRMRTMADAFIDQGDEVVVIASSTNKGNGKIESRREKILYSPAIRMKKKTTVMRMLNNFSFGFTSIFTSLKAGKIDVVITTSPPPLVSIPGWIIAKCKGAKLVYDVRDIWPDVALEMGSFAEGSIYCKVFRTITRFMYKHADWVTTVSPGKVEKIKNHVISVGGKKGGTDHTDKVKLVGNGFDESVENSSIDKELIAQYELDKKFTCVYVGNIGLAQGLGALLDMAEQSRHKEVQFLLFGKGAEKEMLEQQAKERGLDNVYFCGVLPHEKVYTLLSYAKMSFIPLKNSNMKDSIPTKVYEALGIGCPVLLVAEGDSCDIVNESEMGRGVSPDHTEKLAEVFDEMVENYSSYSEHRAEARKLMHEKYSRQQIAIAFEKQLHELLN
;
A
#
# COMPACT_ATOMS: atom_id res chain seq x y z
N MET A 1 -13.32 -19.12 13.90
CA MET A 1 -14.43 -18.39 13.20
C MET A 1 -14.37 -18.61 11.70
N ARG A 2 -15.40 -18.14 10.96
CA ARG A 2 -15.38 -18.17 9.50
C ARG A 2 -15.43 -16.76 8.93
N ILE A 3 -14.37 -16.35 8.24
CA ILE A 3 -14.13 -14.98 7.80
C ILE A 3 -14.34 -14.89 6.29
N LEU A 4 -15.08 -13.88 5.84
CA LEU A 4 -15.19 -13.52 4.44
C LEU A 4 -14.38 -12.26 4.16
N ILE A 5 -13.35 -12.36 3.33
CA ILE A 5 -12.64 -11.20 2.76
C ILE A 5 -13.32 -10.83 1.45
N HIS A 6 -13.91 -9.64 1.40
CA HIS A 6 -14.57 -9.08 0.21
C HIS A 6 -13.72 -7.96 -0.36
N THR A 7 -13.06 -8.24 -1.48
CA THR A 7 -12.10 -7.31 -2.10
C THR A 7 -12.18 -7.38 -3.62
N ASP A 8 -11.98 -6.26 -4.31
CA ASP A 8 -11.90 -6.25 -5.77
C ASP A 8 -10.64 -6.97 -6.26
N GLU A 9 -9.50 -6.69 -5.60
CA GLU A 9 -8.19 -7.22 -5.98
C GLU A 9 -7.74 -8.31 -5.02
N TYR A 10 -7.38 -9.45 -5.58
CA TYR A 10 -6.78 -10.57 -4.86
C TYR A 10 -5.79 -11.33 -5.75
N TYR A 11 -5.10 -12.30 -5.15
CA TYR A 11 -4.19 -13.19 -5.88
C TYR A 11 -4.85 -13.73 -7.18
N PRO A 12 -4.13 -13.82 -8.32
CA PRO A 12 -2.68 -13.68 -8.50
C PRO A 12 -2.20 -12.27 -8.88
N THR A 13 -2.97 -11.22 -8.64
CA THR A 13 -2.52 -9.86 -8.98
C THR A 13 -1.38 -9.41 -8.07
N ALA A 14 -0.32 -8.85 -8.67
CA ALA A 14 0.85 -8.34 -7.96
C ALA A 14 0.63 -6.88 -7.51
N GLN A 15 -0.36 -6.65 -6.66
CA GLN A 15 -0.66 -5.33 -6.08
C GLN A 15 -0.56 -5.38 -4.56
N ALA A 16 -0.20 -4.27 -3.93
CA ALA A 16 -0.03 -4.18 -2.47
C ALA A 16 -1.27 -4.66 -1.69
N CYS A 17 -2.49 -4.37 -2.20
CA CYS A 17 -3.72 -4.89 -1.63
C CYS A 17 -3.79 -6.42 -1.64
N SER A 18 -3.45 -7.01 -2.77
CA SER A 18 -3.49 -8.47 -2.95
C SER A 18 -2.53 -9.17 -1.98
N TYR A 19 -1.30 -8.67 -1.84
CA TYR A 19 -0.32 -9.20 -0.88
C TYR A 19 -0.81 -9.06 0.57
N ARG A 20 -1.33 -7.87 0.94
CA ARG A 20 -1.89 -7.63 2.27
C ARG A 20 -3.01 -8.61 2.62
N MET A 21 -4.01 -8.73 1.74
CA MET A 21 -5.16 -9.62 1.98
C MET A 21 -4.74 -11.09 1.97
N ARG A 22 -3.74 -11.46 1.18
CA ARG A 22 -3.18 -12.81 1.17
C ARG A 22 -2.50 -13.15 2.50
N THR A 23 -1.62 -12.27 3.02
CA THR A 23 -0.97 -12.47 4.32
C THR A 23 -1.99 -12.56 5.44
N MET A 24 -3.06 -11.73 5.41
CA MET A 24 -4.16 -11.84 6.37
C MET A 24 -4.86 -13.18 6.28
N ALA A 25 -5.21 -13.66 5.07
CA ALA A 25 -5.86 -14.95 4.89
C ALA A 25 -4.98 -16.11 5.42
N ASP A 26 -3.69 -16.08 5.10
CA ASP A 26 -2.74 -17.08 5.57
C ASP A 26 -2.62 -17.07 7.10
N ALA A 27 -2.48 -15.90 7.72
CA ALA A 27 -2.38 -15.75 9.17
C ALA A 27 -3.64 -16.24 9.89
N PHE A 28 -4.83 -15.90 9.37
CA PHE A 28 -6.11 -16.36 9.96
C PHE A 28 -6.25 -17.89 9.89
N ILE A 29 -5.86 -18.50 8.76
CA ILE A 29 -5.87 -19.96 8.61
C ILE A 29 -4.88 -20.63 9.56
N ASP A 30 -3.69 -20.03 9.76
CA ASP A 30 -2.68 -20.54 10.70
C ASP A 30 -3.16 -20.50 12.15
N GLN A 31 -4.08 -19.57 12.48
CA GLN A 31 -4.74 -19.51 13.79
C GLN A 31 -5.97 -20.44 13.90
N GLY A 32 -6.28 -21.21 12.85
CA GLY A 32 -7.36 -22.20 12.84
C GLY A 32 -8.70 -21.70 12.33
N ASP A 33 -8.73 -20.54 11.70
CA ASP A 33 -9.95 -19.98 11.11
C ASP A 33 -10.21 -20.50 9.68
N GLU A 34 -11.46 -20.52 9.28
CA GLU A 34 -11.85 -20.73 7.89
C GLU A 34 -11.94 -19.41 7.14
N VAL A 35 -11.24 -19.30 6.01
CA VAL A 35 -11.25 -18.09 5.18
C VAL A 35 -11.88 -18.33 3.82
N VAL A 36 -12.83 -17.49 3.47
CA VAL A 36 -13.44 -17.39 2.15
C VAL A 36 -13.10 -16.02 1.56
N VAL A 37 -12.67 -15.98 0.31
CA VAL A 37 -12.39 -14.72 -0.39
C VAL A 37 -13.37 -14.56 -1.54
N ILE A 38 -14.01 -13.39 -1.66
CA ILE A 38 -14.74 -12.99 -2.86
C ILE A 38 -13.93 -11.90 -3.56
N ALA A 39 -13.48 -12.20 -4.78
CA ALA A 39 -12.67 -11.30 -5.59
C ALA A 39 -13.26 -11.12 -6.99
N SER A 40 -12.85 -10.04 -7.69
CA SER A 40 -13.29 -9.79 -9.06
C SER A 40 -12.69 -10.79 -10.04
N SER A 41 -13.53 -11.33 -10.93
CA SER A 41 -13.09 -12.24 -11.99
C SER A 41 -12.16 -11.56 -13.02
N THR A 42 -12.18 -10.24 -13.10
CA THR A 42 -11.29 -9.49 -14.00
C THR A 42 -9.83 -9.54 -13.57
N ASN A 43 -9.59 -9.84 -12.29
CA ASN A 43 -8.27 -9.94 -11.68
C ASN A 43 -7.76 -11.40 -11.56
N LYS A 44 -8.55 -12.37 -12.06
CA LYS A 44 -8.20 -13.79 -11.99
C LYS A 44 -6.89 -14.15 -12.71
N GLY A 45 -6.46 -13.35 -13.71
CA GLY A 45 -5.31 -13.66 -14.53
C GLY A 45 -5.53 -14.89 -15.44
N ASN A 46 -4.58 -15.13 -16.34
CA ASN A 46 -4.56 -16.32 -17.23
C ASN A 46 -3.58 -17.40 -16.73
N GLY A 47 -2.88 -17.17 -15.62
CA GLY A 47 -1.90 -18.10 -15.04
C GLY A 47 -2.56 -19.25 -14.28
N LYS A 48 -1.79 -20.34 -14.09
CA LYS A 48 -2.15 -21.38 -13.13
C LYS A 48 -2.23 -20.71 -11.75
N ILE A 49 -3.41 -20.75 -11.13
CA ILE A 49 -3.57 -20.34 -9.75
C ILE A 49 -2.92 -21.45 -8.91
N GLU A 50 -1.88 -21.11 -8.15
CA GLU A 50 -1.33 -22.02 -7.15
C GLU A 50 -2.45 -22.47 -6.22
N SER A 51 -2.36 -23.70 -5.73
CA SER A 51 -3.32 -24.20 -4.74
C SER A 51 -3.21 -23.34 -3.48
N ARG A 52 -4.27 -22.58 -3.20
CA ARG A 52 -4.40 -21.74 -2.02
C ARG A 52 -5.20 -22.46 -0.95
N ARG A 53 -4.95 -22.14 0.33
CA ARG A 53 -5.62 -22.76 1.47
C ARG A 53 -7.03 -22.19 1.69
N GLU A 54 -7.23 -20.91 1.38
CA GLU A 54 -8.54 -20.26 1.44
C GLU A 54 -9.43 -20.64 0.25
N LYS A 55 -10.75 -20.61 0.46
CA LYS A 55 -11.74 -20.78 -0.60
C LYS A 55 -11.91 -19.49 -1.38
N ILE A 56 -11.45 -19.43 -2.62
CA ILE A 56 -11.61 -18.25 -3.49
C ILE A 56 -12.85 -18.38 -4.38
N LEU A 57 -13.74 -17.40 -4.31
CA LEU A 57 -14.94 -17.26 -5.14
C LEU A 57 -14.78 -16.04 -6.04
N TYR A 58 -14.60 -16.25 -7.33
CA TYR A 58 -14.52 -15.17 -8.30
C TYR A 58 -15.92 -14.72 -8.72
N SER A 59 -16.20 -13.43 -8.52
CA SER A 59 -17.44 -12.79 -8.89
C SER A 59 -17.32 -12.12 -10.27
N PRO A 60 -18.29 -12.30 -11.18
CA PRO A 60 -18.28 -11.66 -12.48
C PRO A 60 -18.18 -10.14 -12.38
N ALA A 61 -17.40 -9.52 -13.28
CA ALA A 61 -17.30 -8.08 -13.40
C ALA A 61 -17.07 -7.67 -14.86
N ILE A 62 -17.48 -6.45 -15.20
CA ILE A 62 -17.30 -5.89 -16.54
C ILE A 62 -15.79 -5.63 -16.77
N ARG A 63 -15.22 -6.23 -17.83
CA ARG A 63 -13.81 -6.02 -18.18
C ARG A 63 -13.57 -4.60 -18.67
N MET A 64 -12.54 -3.96 -18.15
CA MET A 64 -12.10 -2.63 -18.56
C MET A 64 -11.30 -2.72 -19.87
N LYS A 65 -11.92 -2.33 -21.00
CA LYS A 65 -11.20 -2.19 -22.29
C LYS A 65 -10.28 -0.97 -22.30
N LYS A 66 -10.66 0.10 -21.60
CA LYS A 66 -9.88 1.32 -21.39
C LYS A 66 -9.92 1.70 -19.90
N LYS A 67 -8.81 2.19 -19.35
CA LYS A 67 -8.72 2.57 -17.93
C LYS A 67 -9.30 3.98 -17.67
N THR A 68 -10.49 4.27 -18.17
CA THR A 68 -11.21 5.52 -17.89
C THR A 68 -11.92 5.44 -16.53
N THR A 69 -12.18 6.59 -15.91
CA THR A 69 -12.91 6.68 -14.63
C THR A 69 -14.29 6.00 -14.71
N VAL A 70 -15.03 6.24 -15.79
CA VAL A 70 -16.36 5.62 -16.01
C VAL A 70 -16.26 4.09 -16.07
N MET A 71 -15.29 3.55 -16.83
CA MET A 71 -15.12 2.09 -16.95
C MET A 71 -14.70 1.46 -15.63
N ARG A 72 -13.88 2.15 -14.82
CA ARG A 72 -13.55 1.70 -13.46
C ARG A 72 -14.78 1.66 -12.57
N MET A 73 -15.62 2.69 -12.62
CA MET A 73 -16.87 2.72 -11.86
C MET A 73 -17.83 1.60 -12.26
N LEU A 74 -17.99 1.34 -13.57
CA LEU A 74 -18.83 0.25 -14.09
C LEU A 74 -18.28 -1.14 -13.68
N ASN A 75 -16.97 -1.30 -13.73
CA ASN A 75 -16.31 -2.53 -13.25
C ASN A 75 -16.60 -2.75 -11.75
N ASN A 76 -16.34 -1.74 -10.91
CA ASN A 76 -16.52 -1.81 -9.46
C ASN A 76 -18.00 -2.03 -9.09
N PHE A 77 -18.92 -1.34 -9.76
CA PHE A 77 -20.35 -1.51 -9.54
C PHE A 77 -20.82 -2.92 -9.94
N SER A 78 -20.40 -3.40 -11.11
CA SER A 78 -20.78 -4.74 -11.57
C SER A 78 -20.21 -5.84 -10.66
N PHE A 79 -18.94 -5.73 -10.24
CA PHE A 79 -18.35 -6.63 -9.26
C PHE A 79 -19.12 -6.60 -7.94
N GLY A 80 -19.38 -5.41 -7.41
CA GLY A 80 -20.10 -5.27 -6.16
C GLY A 80 -21.49 -5.92 -6.22
N PHE A 81 -22.26 -5.65 -7.28
CA PHE A 81 -23.58 -6.23 -7.46
C PHE A 81 -23.55 -7.75 -7.56
N THR A 82 -22.69 -8.31 -8.39
CA THR A 82 -22.61 -9.78 -8.56
C THR A 82 -22.02 -10.49 -7.35
N SER A 83 -21.18 -9.82 -6.56
CA SER A 83 -20.58 -10.36 -5.33
C SER A 83 -21.62 -10.72 -4.26
N ILE A 84 -22.75 -9.99 -4.22
CA ILE A 84 -23.86 -10.29 -3.32
C ILE A 84 -24.39 -11.70 -3.60
N PHE A 85 -24.63 -12.05 -4.86
CA PHE A 85 -25.09 -13.38 -5.26
C PHE A 85 -23.99 -14.44 -5.10
N THR A 86 -22.75 -14.09 -5.43
CA THR A 86 -21.60 -14.98 -5.22
C THR A 86 -21.45 -15.36 -3.74
N SER A 87 -21.79 -14.47 -2.82
CA SER A 87 -21.72 -14.71 -1.37
C SER A 87 -22.63 -15.85 -0.89
N LEU A 88 -23.67 -16.21 -1.64
CA LEU A 88 -24.53 -17.36 -1.30
C LEU A 88 -23.73 -18.66 -1.26
N LYS A 89 -22.65 -18.78 -2.07
CA LYS A 89 -21.76 -19.95 -2.11
C LYS A 89 -20.74 -19.97 -0.96
N ALA A 90 -20.65 -18.90 -0.18
CA ALA A 90 -19.70 -18.80 0.94
C ALA A 90 -20.16 -19.57 2.19
N GLY A 91 -21.44 -19.95 2.29
CA GLY A 91 -22.00 -20.61 3.49
C GLY A 91 -22.25 -19.62 4.65
N LYS A 92 -22.21 -20.13 5.89
CA LYS A 92 -22.26 -19.29 7.10
C LYS A 92 -20.99 -18.47 7.20
N ILE A 93 -21.10 -17.22 7.63
CA ILE A 93 -19.97 -16.30 7.85
C ILE A 93 -20.18 -15.61 9.19
N ASP A 94 -19.12 -15.49 9.96
CA ASP A 94 -19.15 -14.81 11.26
C ASP A 94 -18.68 -13.35 11.13
N VAL A 95 -17.68 -13.10 10.26
CA VAL A 95 -17.12 -11.76 10.02
C VAL A 95 -16.95 -11.52 8.52
N VAL A 96 -17.37 -10.35 8.04
CA VAL A 96 -17.09 -9.84 6.69
C VAL A 96 -16.11 -8.69 6.79
N ILE A 97 -14.94 -8.84 6.16
CA ILE A 97 -13.94 -7.77 5.98
C ILE A 97 -14.10 -7.25 4.56
N THR A 98 -14.61 -6.02 4.39
CA THR A 98 -14.74 -5.37 3.07
C THR A 98 -13.73 -4.26 2.91
N THR A 99 -13.01 -4.23 1.78
CA THR A 99 -11.87 -3.33 1.59
C THR A 99 -12.23 -2.07 0.78
N SER A 100 -11.56 -0.96 1.04
CA SER A 100 -11.62 0.28 0.29
C SER A 100 -10.20 0.87 0.12
N PRO A 101 -9.80 1.34 -1.08
CA PRO A 101 -10.57 1.45 -2.31
C PRO A 101 -10.84 0.11 -3.00
N PRO A 102 -11.87 0.04 -3.90
CA PRO A 102 -12.75 1.14 -4.32
C PRO A 102 -13.98 1.29 -3.40
N PRO A 103 -14.43 2.54 -3.08
CA PRO A 103 -15.55 2.74 -2.14
C PRO A 103 -16.86 2.12 -2.59
N LEU A 104 -17.12 2.01 -3.89
CA LEU A 104 -18.36 1.42 -4.44
C LEU A 104 -18.54 -0.06 -4.07
N VAL A 105 -17.45 -0.76 -3.75
CA VAL A 105 -17.47 -2.18 -3.36
C VAL A 105 -17.90 -2.35 -1.90
N SER A 106 -17.77 -1.33 -1.06
CA SER A 106 -18.04 -1.45 0.36
C SER A 106 -19.53 -1.61 0.69
N ILE A 107 -20.45 -0.95 -0.05
CA ILE A 107 -21.91 -1.13 0.15
C ILE A 107 -22.35 -2.57 -0.09
N PRO A 108 -21.99 -3.25 -1.21
CA PRO A 108 -22.18 -4.69 -1.35
C PRO A 108 -21.62 -5.52 -0.19
N GLY A 109 -20.44 -5.20 0.33
CA GLY A 109 -19.87 -5.85 1.51
C GLY A 109 -20.77 -5.71 2.74
N TRP A 110 -21.33 -4.52 2.98
CA TRP A 110 -22.31 -4.30 4.04
C TRP A 110 -23.59 -5.13 3.83
N ILE A 111 -24.13 -5.18 2.60
CA ILE A 111 -25.30 -6.00 2.28
C ILE A 111 -25.01 -7.48 2.58
N ILE A 112 -23.85 -7.98 2.15
CA ILE A 112 -23.42 -9.35 2.40
C ILE A 112 -23.38 -9.63 3.90
N ALA A 113 -22.77 -8.75 4.71
CA ALA A 113 -22.70 -8.90 6.15
C ALA A 113 -24.10 -8.97 6.78
N LYS A 114 -25.02 -8.09 6.39
CA LYS A 114 -26.41 -8.10 6.86
C LYS A 114 -27.15 -9.38 6.46
N CYS A 115 -27.03 -9.83 5.21
CA CYS A 115 -27.66 -11.07 4.75
C CYS A 115 -27.12 -12.33 5.45
N LYS A 116 -25.87 -12.29 5.90
CA LYS A 116 -25.23 -13.40 6.63
C LYS A 116 -25.42 -13.33 8.15
N GLY A 117 -25.92 -12.21 8.68
CA GLY A 117 -25.93 -11.95 10.13
C GLY A 117 -24.52 -11.83 10.73
N ALA A 118 -23.55 -11.44 9.90
CA ALA A 118 -22.15 -11.37 10.26
C ALA A 118 -21.75 -9.96 10.75
N LYS A 119 -20.72 -9.89 11.58
CA LYS A 119 -20.05 -8.63 11.91
C LYS A 119 -19.38 -8.03 10.68
N LEU A 120 -19.37 -6.71 10.59
CA LEU A 120 -18.78 -5.98 9.47
C LEU A 120 -17.53 -5.23 9.90
N VAL A 121 -16.41 -5.55 9.27
CA VAL A 121 -15.17 -4.76 9.33
C VAL A 121 -15.00 -4.04 8.00
N TYR A 122 -14.83 -2.72 8.07
CA TYR A 122 -14.56 -1.87 6.92
C TYR A 122 -13.08 -1.50 6.90
N ASP A 123 -12.28 -2.16 6.04
CA ASP A 123 -10.83 -1.94 5.92
C ASP A 123 -10.54 -0.80 4.95
N VAL A 124 -10.16 0.36 5.50
CA VAL A 124 -9.93 1.62 4.79
C VAL A 124 -8.43 1.84 4.61
N ARG A 125 -7.92 1.52 3.43
CA ARG A 125 -6.50 1.75 3.10
C ARG A 125 -6.24 3.19 2.68
N ASP A 126 -7.21 3.79 1.97
CA ASP A 126 -7.20 5.20 1.58
C ASP A 126 -8.55 5.85 1.90
N ILE A 127 -8.50 7.06 2.46
CA ILE A 127 -9.71 7.80 2.85
C ILE A 127 -10.28 8.49 1.61
N TRP A 128 -11.34 7.93 1.06
CA TRP A 128 -12.07 8.51 -0.05
C TRP A 128 -13.20 9.44 0.44
N PRO A 129 -13.45 10.57 -0.26
CA PRO A 129 -12.78 11.04 -1.48
C PRO A 129 -11.49 11.84 -1.25
N ASP A 130 -11.04 12.00 -0.01
CA ASP A 130 -9.96 12.92 0.37
C ASP A 130 -8.66 12.64 -0.41
N VAL A 131 -8.24 11.38 -0.54
CA VAL A 131 -7.06 11.01 -1.33
C VAL A 131 -7.17 11.43 -2.80
N ALA A 132 -8.36 11.36 -3.40
CA ALA A 132 -8.57 11.77 -4.79
C ALA A 132 -8.55 13.30 -4.97
N LEU A 133 -8.96 14.05 -3.94
CA LEU A 133 -8.84 15.50 -3.86
C LEU A 133 -7.38 15.92 -3.70
N GLU A 134 -6.65 15.30 -2.78
CA GLU A 134 -5.22 15.53 -2.52
C GLU A 134 -4.37 15.26 -3.77
N MET A 135 -4.73 14.25 -4.57
CA MET A 135 -4.10 13.93 -5.85
C MET A 135 -4.56 14.81 -7.02
N GLY A 136 -5.54 15.72 -6.81
CA GLY A 136 -6.10 16.54 -7.87
C GLY A 136 -6.92 15.78 -8.92
N SER A 137 -7.33 14.54 -8.63
CA SER A 137 -8.09 13.69 -9.55
C SER A 137 -9.57 14.08 -9.63
N PHE A 138 -10.11 14.70 -8.59
CA PHE A 138 -11.46 15.25 -8.53
C PHE A 138 -11.46 16.68 -8.00
N ALA A 139 -12.42 17.49 -8.47
CA ALA A 139 -12.66 18.81 -7.89
C ALA A 139 -13.55 18.67 -6.65
N GLU A 140 -13.29 19.50 -5.64
CA GLU A 140 -14.18 19.59 -4.49
C GLU A 140 -15.58 20.05 -4.94
N GLY A 141 -16.64 19.47 -4.36
CA GLY A 141 -18.02 19.75 -4.76
C GLY A 141 -18.51 18.95 -5.98
N SER A 142 -17.65 18.21 -6.68
CA SER A 142 -18.07 17.33 -7.77
C SER A 142 -19.08 16.28 -7.30
N ILE A 143 -19.92 15.79 -8.23
CA ILE A 143 -20.88 14.73 -7.91
C ILE A 143 -20.18 13.45 -7.40
N TYR A 144 -19.00 13.15 -7.91
CA TYR A 144 -18.18 12.00 -7.48
C TYR A 144 -17.78 12.13 -6.00
N CYS A 145 -17.28 13.31 -5.59
CA CYS A 145 -16.94 13.58 -4.20
C CYS A 145 -18.15 13.46 -3.28
N LYS A 146 -19.32 13.99 -3.69
CA LYS A 146 -20.56 13.88 -2.90
C LYS A 146 -21.00 12.42 -2.73
N VAL A 147 -20.96 11.63 -3.81
CA VAL A 147 -21.35 10.21 -3.77
C VAL A 147 -20.37 9.42 -2.88
N PHE A 148 -19.07 9.56 -3.09
CA PHE A 148 -18.09 8.80 -2.28
C PHE A 148 -18.10 9.22 -0.82
N ARG A 149 -18.26 10.51 -0.52
CA ARG A 149 -18.41 11.00 0.86
C ARG A 149 -19.67 10.43 1.52
N THR A 150 -20.75 10.29 0.79
CA THR A 150 -22.00 9.68 1.29
C THR A 150 -21.78 8.19 1.59
N ILE A 151 -21.16 7.44 0.68
CA ILE A 151 -20.83 6.03 0.87
C ILE A 151 -19.93 5.84 2.09
N THR A 152 -18.85 6.60 2.17
CA THR A 152 -17.87 6.48 3.26
C THR A 152 -18.49 6.80 4.62
N ARG A 153 -19.29 7.88 4.70
CA ARG A 153 -20.05 8.22 5.91
C ARG A 153 -21.03 7.12 6.31
N PHE A 154 -21.75 6.55 5.34
CA PHE A 154 -22.64 5.43 5.58
C PHE A 154 -21.87 4.24 6.16
N MET A 155 -20.73 3.88 5.57
CA MET A 155 -19.90 2.77 6.05
C MET A 155 -19.35 3.03 7.44
N TYR A 156 -18.82 4.23 7.72
CA TYR A 156 -18.37 4.59 9.07
C TYR A 156 -19.47 4.50 10.12
N LYS A 157 -20.70 4.79 9.76
CA LYS A 157 -21.83 4.66 10.67
C LYS A 157 -22.20 3.20 10.95
N HIS A 158 -22.18 2.33 9.93
CA HIS A 158 -22.81 1.01 9.98
C HIS A 158 -21.81 -0.15 10.13
N ALA A 159 -20.50 0.06 9.99
CA ALA A 159 -19.49 -0.94 10.29
C ALA A 159 -19.37 -1.15 11.83
N ASP A 160 -19.20 -2.40 12.25
CA ASP A 160 -18.88 -2.73 13.64
C ASP A 160 -17.47 -2.24 13.96
N TRP A 161 -16.51 -2.48 13.06
CA TRP A 161 -15.16 -1.90 13.12
C TRP A 161 -14.76 -1.23 11.80
N VAL A 162 -13.92 -0.22 11.93
CA VAL A 162 -13.24 0.46 10.81
C VAL A 162 -11.74 0.29 11.02
N THR A 163 -11.07 -0.42 10.13
CA THR A 163 -9.62 -0.58 10.19
C THR A 163 -8.93 0.35 9.21
N THR A 164 -7.72 0.78 9.52
CA THR A 164 -6.90 1.58 8.61
C THR A 164 -5.40 1.34 8.83
N VAL A 165 -4.57 1.86 7.93
CA VAL A 165 -3.20 1.39 7.74
C VAL A 165 -2.12 2.26 8.38
N SER A 166 -2.49 3.43 8.93
CA SER A 166 -1.52 4.34 9.57
C SER A 166 -2.14 5.14 10.72
N PRO A 167 -1.32 5.61 11.68
CA PRO A 167 -1.80 6.42 12.82
C PRO A 167 -2.52 7.69 12.38
N GLY A 168 -1.99 8.44 11.42
CA GLY A 168 -2.62 9.66 10.92
C GLY A 168 -3.99 9.39 10.29
N LYS A 169 -4.15 8.26 9.57
CA LYS A 169 -5.47 7.85 9.06
C LYS A 169 -6.44 7.46 10.17
N VAL A 170 -5.96 6.86 11.26
CA VAL A 170 -6.81 6.57 12.44
C VAL A 170 -7.42 7.87 12.95
N GLU A 171 -6.63 8.91 13.16
CA GLU A 171 -7.12 10.20 13.66
C GLU A 171 -8.08 10.89 12.68
N LYS A 172 -7.77 10.89 11.38
CA LYS A 172 -8.68 11.41 10.34
C LYS A 172 -10.03 10.67 10.36
N ILE A 173 -10.02 9.32 10.43
CA ILE A 173 -11.24 8.53 10.43
C ILE A 173 -12.03 8.73 11.73
N LYS A 174 -11.40 8.83 12.89
CA LYS A 174 -12.07 9.15 14.15
C LYS A 174 -12.83 10.48 14.04
N ASN A 175 -12.22 11.52 13.48
CA ASN A 175 -12.88 12.80 13.24
C ASN A 175 -14.09 12.67 12.31
N HIS A 176 -13.98 11.85 11.26
CA HIS A 176 -15.12 11.54 10.39
C HIS A 176 -16.23 10.78 11.12
N VAL A 177 -15.90 9.78 11.95
CA VAL A 177 -16.86 9.02 12.75
C VAL A 177 -17.62 9.93 13.71
N ILE A 178 -16.93 10.82 14.43
CA ILE A 178 -17.55 11.82 15.31
C ILE A 178 -18.54 12.69 14.52
N SER A 179 -18.15 13.15 13.34
CA SER A 179 -18.98 14.02 12.50
C SER A 179 -20.27 13.36 12.02
N VAL A 180 -20.29 12.02 11.86
CA VAL A 180 -21.45 11.23 11.39
C VAL A 180 -22.35 10.81 12.53
N GLY A 181 -21.80 10.67 13.75
CA GLY A 181 -22.53 10.19 14.93
C GLY A 181 -23.59 11.17 15.45
N GLY A 182 -23.53 12.44 15.04
CA GLY A 182 -24.48 13.49 15.43
C GLY A 182 -24.46 13.77 16.95
N LYS A 183 -24.74 15.01 17.34
CA LYS A 183 -24.77 15.49 18.74
C LYS A 183 -25.88 14.89 19.62
N LYS A 184 -26.42 13.72 19.31
CA LYS A 184 -27.45 13.06 20.11
C LYS A 184 -26.89 11.84 20.83
N GLY A 185 -26.49 12.03 22.09
CA GLY A 185 -26.25 10.99 23.07
C GLY A 185 -24.85 10.40 23.09
N GLY A 186 -23.89 11.14 23.54
CA GLY A 186 -22.84 10.75 24.50
C GLY A 186 -21.94 9.52 24.30
N THR A 187 -22.10 8.70 23.28
CA THR A 187 -21.18 7.59 23.02
C THR A 187 -20.19 7.96 21.93
N ASP A 188 -18.96 8.11 22.34
CA ASP A 188 -17.81 8.25 21.45
C ASP A 188 -17.57 6.88 20.79
N HIS A 189 -18.01 6.74 19.51
CA HIS A 189 -17.81 5.52 18.72
C HIS A 189 -16.42 5.46 18.06
N THR A 190 -15.46 6.22 18.53
CA THR A 190 -14.09 6.24 17.99
C THR A 190 -13.29 4.99 18.35
N ASP A 191 -13.70 4.28 19.40
CA ASP A 191 -13.13 3.00 19.84
C ASP A 191 -13.21 1.90 18.79
N LYS A 192 -14.18 2.00 17.85
CA LYS A 192 -14.29 1.08 16.72
C LYS A 192 -13.24 1.29 15.61
N VAL A 193 -12.49 2.39 15.65
CA VAL A 193 -11.43 2.67 14.66
C VAL A 193 -10.13 2.02 15.13
N LYS A 194 -9.62 1.07 14.36
CA LYS A 194 -8.45 0.26 14.72
C LYS A 194 -7.32 0.45 13.70
N LEU A 195 -6.09 0.49 14.21
CA LEU A 195 -4.89 0.47 13.37
C LEU A 195 -4.55 -0.98 12.99
N VAL A 196 -4.53 -1.25 11.70
CA VAL A 196 -4.03 -2.52 11.13
C VAL A 196 -3.08 -2.17 10.00
N GLY A 197 -1.81 -1.97 10.31
CA GLY A 197 -0.78 -1.49 9.40
C GLY A 197 -0.54 -2.40 8.19
N ASN A 198 0.12 -1.86 7.16
CA ASN A 198 0.53 -2.66 6.00
C ASN A 198 1.70 -3.59 6.34
N GLY A 199 2.64 -3.10 7.13
CA GLY A 199 3.78 -3.84 7.62
C GLY A 199 4.77 -4.33 6.55
N PHE A 200 5.85 -4.91 7.02
CA PHE A 200 6.87 -5.57 6.23
C PHE A 200 6.43 -6.99 5.86
N ASP A 201 6.57 -7.34 4.60
CA ASP A 201 6.29 -8.68 4.08
C ASP A 201 7.56 -9.54 4.17
N GLU A 202 7.70 -10.30 5.23
CA GLU A 202 8.87 -11.16 5.47
C GLU A 202 9.06 -12.24 4.39
N SER A 203 8.01 -12.55 3.64
CA SER A 203 8.08 -13.58 2.59
C SER A 203 9.08 -13.23 1.46
N VAL A 204 9.40 -11.95 1.30
CA VAL A 204 10.41 -11.50 0.32
C VAL A 204 11.81 -12.02 0.63
N GLU A 205 12.11 -12.28 1.91
CA GLU A 205 13.40 -12.82 2.35
C GLU A 205 13.62 -14.27 1.95
N ASN A 206 12.54 -14.99 1.60
CA ASN A 206 12.62 -16.36 1.07
C ASN A 206 13.08 -16.41 -0.39
N SER A 207 13.23 -15.24 -1.03
CA SER A 207 13.67 -15.16 -2.42
C SER A 207 15.17 -15.47 -2.53
N SER A 208 15.56 -16.24 -3.53
CA SER A 208 16.96 -16.50 -3.82
C SER A 208 17.66 -15.26 -4.39
N ILE A 209 18.95 -15.12 -4.08
CA ILE A 209 19.78 -14.05 -4.63
C ILE A 209 19.95 -14.24 -6.15
N ASP A 210 19.56 -13.22 -6.92
CA ASP A 210 19.68 -13.19 -8.38
C ASP A 210 21.04 -12.62 -8.79
N LYS A 211 21.98 -13.50 -9.12
CA LYS A 211 23.34 -13.13 -9.55
C LYS A 211 23.39 -12.41 -10.89
N GLU A 212 22.40 -12.68 -11.78
CA GLU A 212 22.32 -12.00 -13.07
C GLU A 212 21.92 -10.54 -12.89
N LEU A 213 20.98 -10.25 -11.99
CA LEU A 213 20.59 -8.89 -11.65
C LEU A 213 21.77 -8.10 -11.05
N ILE A 214 22.54 -8.72 -10.15
CA ILE A 214 23.72 -8.10 -9.56
C ILE A 214 24.75 -7.75 -10.64
N ALA A 215 25.06 -8.71 -11.52
CA ALA A 215 26.04 -8.51 -12.60
C ALA A 215 25.56 -7.49 -13.64
N GLN A 216 24.28 -7.51 -14.01
CA GLN A 216 23.68 -6.62 -15.01
C GLN A 216 23.83 -5.14 -14.64
N TYR A 217 23.63 -4.81 -13.36
CA TYR A 217 23.68 -3.44 -12.87
C TYR A 217 24.92 -3.13 -12.01
N GLU A 218 25.85 -4.07 -11.90
CA GLU A 218 27.07 -3.94 -11.08
C GLU A 218 26.76 -3.51 -9.63
N LEU A 219 25.69 -4.08 -9.03
CA LEU A 219 25.15 -3.67 -7.73
C LEU A 219 26.14 -3.86 -6.57
N ASP A 220 27.08 -4.79 -6.72
CA ASP A 220 28.16 -5.07 -5.77
C ASP A 220 29.32 -4.09 -5.86
N LYS A 221 29.45 -3.35 -6.99
CA LYS A 221 30.59 -2.45 -7.27
C LYS A 221 30.22 -0.98 -7.19
N LYS A 222 28.99 -0.62 -7.62
CA LYS A 222 28.56 0.77 -7.73
C LYS A 222 27.74 1.19 -6.50
N PHE A 223 27.85 2.47 -6.14
CA PHE A 223 26.86 3.07 -5.24
C PHE A 223 25.56 3.23 -6.03
N THR A 224 24.53 2.48 -5.61
CA THR A 224 23.26 2.41 -6.33
C THR A 224 22.14 2.94 -5.46
N CYS A 225 21.47 3.99 -5.94
CA CYS A 225 20.21 4.47 -5.41
C CYS A 225 19.05 3.93 -6.25
N VAL A 226 18.08 3.27 -5.64
CA VAL A 226 16.99 2.60 -6.37
C VAL A 226 15.63 3.19 -6.08
N TYR A 227 14.79 3.20 -7.10
CA TYR A 227 13.34 3.37 -6.98
C TYR A 227 12.64 2.13 -7.53
N VAL A 228 11.70 1.55 -6.78
CA VAL A 228 10.89 0.41 -7.24
C VAL A 228 9.42 0.71 -7.07
N GLY A 229 8.64 0.72 -8.16
CA GLY A 229 7.19 0.85 -8.09
C GLY A 229 6.53 1.59 -9.24
N ASN A 230 5.32 2.11 -9.00
CA ASN A 230 4.57 2.84 -10.02
C ASN A 230 5.23 4.19 -10.33
N ILE A 231 5.54 4.47 -11.59
CA ILE A 231 6.08 5.75 -12.06
C ILE A 231 4.89 6.64 -12.47
N GLY A 232 4.22 7.21 -11.48
CA GLY A 232 2.99 7.95 -11.69
C GLY A 232 2.90 9.25 -10.90
N LEU A 233 1.87 10.03 -11.17
CA LEU A 233 1.66 11.40 -10.70
C LEU A 233 1.77 11.60 -9.18
N ALA A 234 1.43 10.59 -8.39
CA ALA A 234 1.42 10.69 -6.93
C ALA A 234 2.82 10.56 -6.30
N GLN A 235 3.82 10.11 -7.06
CA GLN A 235 5.16 9.86 -6.55
C GLN A 235 6.09 11.07 -6.64
N GLY A 236 5.85 12.01 -7.58
CA GLY A 236 6.70 13.20 -7.69
C GLY A 236 8.16 12.89 -8.05
N LEU A 237 8.37 11.92 -8.95
CA LEU A 237 9.71 11.42 -9.31
C LEU A 237 10.61 12.44 -10.04
N GLY A 238 10.06 13.58 -10.47
CA GLY A 238 10.86 14.70 -10.96
C GLY A 238 11.94 15.14 -9.96
N ALA A 239 11.66 15.06 -8.68
CA ALA A 239 12.61 15.39 -7.61
C ALA A 239 13.87 14.51 -7.65
N LEU A 240 13.79 13.25 -8.13
CA LEU A 240 14.97 12.40 -8.32
C LEU A 240 15.86 12.96 -9.45
N LEU A 241 15.30 13.45 -10.53
CA LEU A 241 16.07 14.03 -11.62
C LEU A 241 16.76 15.32 -11.17
N ASP A 242 16.06 16.16 -10.39
CA ASP A 242 16.64 17.38 -9.83
C ASP A 242 17.79 17.06 -8.86
N MET A 243 17.62 16.05 -8.02
CA MET A 243 18.65 15.55 -7.12
C MET A 243 19.86 14.99 -7.88
N ALA A 244 19.66 14.17 -8.89
CA ALA A 244 20.73 13.59 -9.70
C ALA A 244 21.53 14.66 -10.46
N GLU A 245 20.87 15.72 -10.94
CA GLU A 245 21.50 16.84 -11.60
C GLU A 245 22.33 17.70 -10.63
N GLN A 246 21.84 17.95 -9.43
CA GLN A 246 22.46 18.86 -8.46
C GLN A 246 23.50 18.17 -7.56
N SER A 247 23.38 16.85 -7.33
CA SER A 247 24.31 16.08 -6.50
C SER A 247 25.76 16.20 -6.98
N ARG A 248 26.69 16.25 -6.03
CA ARG A 248 28.15 16.22 -6.26
C ARG A 248 28.62 14.81 -6.64
N HIS A 249 27.89 13.76 -6.28
CA HIS A 249 28.22 12.36 -6.50
C HIS A 249 27.74 11.83 -7.85
N LYS A 250 28.41 12.24 -8.91
CA LYS A 250 28.07 11.84 -10.30
C LYS A 250 28.35 10.36 -10.59
N GLU A 251 29.15 9.70 -9.76
CA GLU A 251 29.44 8.26 -9.82
C GLU A 251 28.28 7.39 -9.33
N VAL A 252 27.33 7.95 -8.59
CA VAL A 252 26.14 7.22 -8.14
C VAL A 252 25.23 6.92 -9.30
N GLN A 253 24.83 5.65 -9.45
CA GLN A 253 23.80 5.26 -10.40
C GLN A 253 22.41 5.27 -9.77
N PHE A 254 21.43 5.76 -10.54
CA PHE A 254 20.02 5.77 -10.16
C PHE A 254 19.25 4.77 -11.01
N LEU A 255 18.68 3.72 -10.40
CA LEU A 255 17.93 2.70 -11.12
C LEU A 255 16.43 2.81 -10.79
N LEU A 256 15.62 3.13 -11.78
CA LEU A 256 14.15 3.27 -11.63
C LEU A 256 13.45 2.05 -12.24
N PHE A 257 12.94 1.19 -11.36
CA PHE A 257 12.15 0.04 -11.76
C PHE A 257 10.66 0.33 -11.63
N GLY A 258 9.94 0.23 -12.74
CA GLY A 258 8.50 0.42 -12.74
C GLY A 258 7.91 0.73 -14.10
N LYS A 259 6.61 0.96 -14.06
CA LYS A 259 5.81 1.48 -15.17
C LYS A 259 4.83 2.51 -14.63
N GLY A 260 4.36 3.41 -15.46
CA GLY A 260 3.38 4.41 -15.05
C GLY A 260 3.24 5.53 -16.06
N ALA A 261 2.32 6.46 -15.78
CA ALA A 261 1.94 7.52 -16.72
C ALA A 261 3.04 8.56 -16.95
N GLU A 262 3.97 8.72 -16.00
CA GLU A 262 5.04 9.71 -16.10
C GLU A 262 6.36 9.14 -16.65
N LYS A 263 6.46 7.81 -16.88
CA LYS A 263 7.72 7.18 -17.27
C LYS A 263 8.34 7.81 -18.52
N GLU A 264 7.58 7.91 -19.60
CA GLU A 264 8.09 8.41 -20.88
C GLU A 264 8.53 9.88 -20.79
N MET A 265 7.77 10.70 -20.06
CA MET A 265 8.10 12.10 -19.80
C MET A 265 9.41 12.25 -19.01
N LEU A 266 9.55 11.50 -17.91
CA LEU A 266 10.74 11.55 -17.05
C LEU A 266 11.99 11.01 -17.77
N GLU A 267 11.84 9.97 -18.58
CA GLU A 267 12.92 9.42 -19.41
C GLU A 267 13.41 10.45 -20.45
N GLN A 268 12.48 11.17 -21.07
CA GLN A 268 12.82 12.26 -21.98
C GLN A 268 13.52 13.42 -21.25
N GLN A 269 13.02 13.83 -20.08
CA GLN A 269 13.66 14.88 -19.28
C GLN A 269 15.07 14.50 -18.82
N ALA A 270 15.28 13.25 -18.36
CA ALA A 270 16.62 12.78 -17.98
C ALA A 270 17.61 12.88 -19.15
N LYS A 271 17.19 12.49 -20.36
CA LYS A 271 17.99 12.58 -21.57
C LYS A 271 18.29 14.03 -21.97
N GLU A 272 17.30 14.92 -21.94
CA GLU A 272 17.47 16.34 -22.26
C GLU A 272 18.41 17.06 -21.30
N ARG A 273 18.45 16.62 -20.02
CA ARG A 273 19.31 17.16 -18.96
C ARG A 273 20.70 16.49 -18.94
N GLY A 274 20.97 15.51 -19.81
CA GLY A 274 22.25 14.78 -19.85
C GLY A 274 22.55 13.96 -18.61
N LEU A 275 21.53 13.37 -17.99
CA LEU A 275 21.66 12.54 -16.78
C LEU A 275 22.00 11.09 -17.15
N ASP A 276 23.26 10.85 -17.54
CA ASP A 276 23.74 9.54 -18.02
C ASP A 276 23.80 8.47 -16.93
N ASN A 277 23.65 8.86 -15.67
CA ASN A 277 23.61 7.96 -14.50
C ASN A 277 22.21 7.60 -14.02
N VAL A 278 21.16 8.00 -14.73
CA VAL A 278 19.74 7.69 -14.42
C VAL A 278 19.20 6.69 -15.44
N TYR A 279 18.77 5.51 -14.96
CA TYR A 279 18.34 4.39 -15.80
C TYR A 279 16.90 4.01 -15.53
N PHE A 280 16.08 3.91 -16.57
CA PHE A 280 14.69 3.42 -16.50
C PHE A 280 14.65 1.93 -16.89
N CYS A 281 14.68 1.06 -15.89
CA CYS A 281 14.98 -0.37 -16.03
C CYS A 281 13.74 -1.26 -16.35
N GLY A 282 12.54 -0.66 -16.51
CA GLY A 282 11.33 -1.43 -16.71
C GLY A 282 10.75 -2.03 -15.42
N VAL A 283 9.93 -3.07 -15.54
CA VAL A 283 9.27 -3.68 -14.36
C VAL A 283 10.16 -4.74 -13.75
N LEU A 284 10.44 -4.62 -12.45
CA LEU A 284 11.14 -5.64 -11.69
C LEU A 284 10.15 -6.69 -11.20
N PRO A 285 10.38 -8.00 -11.43
CA PRO A 285 9.64 -9.08 -10.81
C PRO A 285 9.76 -9.03 -9.27
N HIS A 286 8.67 -9.38 -8.58
CA HIS A 286 8.62 -9.24 -7.11
C HIS A 286 9.71 -10.07 -6.40
N GLU A 287 10.00 -11.26 -6.90
CA GLU A 287 11.04 -12.17 -6.40
C GLU A 287 12.47 -11.60 -6.51
N LYS A 288 12.68 -10.58 -7.35
CA LYS A 288 13.98 -9.91 -7.50
C LYS A 288 14.16 -8.68 -6.60
N VAL A 289 13.06 -8.21 -5.95
CA VAL A 289 13.10 -7.02 -5.08
C VAL A 289 14.06 -7.24 -3.91
N TYR A 290 14.05 -8.43 -3.31
CA TYR A 290 14.98 -8.77 -2.22
C TYR A 290 16.45 -8.60 -2.64
N THR A 291 16.83 -9.17 -3.78
CA THR A 291 18.19 -9.01 -4.30
C THR A 291 18.54 -7.54 -4.54
N LEU A 292 17.65 -6.81 -5.21
CA LEU A 292 17.91 -5.40 -5.53
C LEU A 292 18.14 -4.58 -4.27
N LEU A 293 17.23 -4.65 -3.29
CA LEU A 293 17.32 -3.87 -2.05
C LEU A 293 18.47 -4.33 -1.14
N SER A 294 18.84 -5.62 -1.15
CA SER A 294 19.98 -6.14 -0.38
C SER A 294 21.32 -5.58 -0.85
N TYR A 295 21.45 -5.27 -2.13
CA TYR A 295 22.69 -4.74 -2.74
C TYR A 295 22.65 -3.24 -2.97
N ALA A 296 21.48 -2.63 -3.12
CA ALA A 296 21.36 -1.18 -3.21
C ALA A 296 21.90 -0.50 -1.95
N LYS A 297 22.50 0.66 -2.14
CA LYS A 297 23.02 1.48 -1.04
C LYS A 297 21.96 2.42 -0.49
N MET A 298 20.93 2.72 -1.29
CA MET A 298 19.84 3.62 -0.90
C MET A 298 18.57 3.31 -1.69
N SER A 299 17.42 3.41 -1.02
CA SER A 299 16.09 3.36 -1.63
C SER A 299 15.47 4.76 -1.60
N PHE A 300 15.17 5.32 -2.77
CA PHE A 300 14.49 6.61 -2.90
C PHE A 300 12.98 6.41 -2.90
N ILE A 301 12.28 7.04 -1.95
CA ILE A 301 10.83 6.87 -1.77
C ILE A 301 10.14 8.22 -1.70
N PRO A 302 9.68 8.77 -2.82
CA PRO A 302 9.02 10.07 -2.82
C PRO A 302 7.49 9.97 -2.75
N LEU A 303 6.88 10.96 -2.10
CA LEU A 303 5.49 11.37 -2.21
C LEU A 303 5.43 12.78 -2.78
N LYS A 304 4.42 13.06 -3.61
CA LYS A 304 4.35 14.28 -4.41
C LYS A 304 4.16 15.56 -3.60
N ASN A 305 3.42 15.49 -2.50
CA ASN A 305 3.07 16.68 -1.71
C ASN A 305 2.90 16.36 -0.22
N SER A 306 2.99 17.39 0.60
CA SER A 306 2.87 17.33 2.06
C SER A 306 1.48 16.97 2.60
N ASN A 307 0.43 16.99 1.77
CA ASN A 307 -0.91 16.58 2.19
C ASN A 307 -1.02 15.05 2.43
N MET A 308 -0.06 14.28 1.90
CA MET A 308 -0.02 12.82 2.03
C MET A 308 0.68 12.33 3.31
N LYS A 309 0.79 13.16 4.34
CA LYS A 309 1.52 12.88 5.59
C LYS A 309 0.99 11.71 6.42
N ASP A 310 -0.24 11.28 6.19
CA ASP A 310 -0.83 10.09 6.79
C ASP A 310 -0.64 8.81 5.94
N SER A 311 0.13 8.90 4.86
CA SER A 311 0.41 7.78 3.96
C SER A 311 1.76 7.15 4.27
N ILE A 312 1.78 5.82 4.43
CA ILE A 312 3.00 5.04 4.57
C ILE A 312 3.12 4.11 3.36
N PRO A 313 3.97 4.44 2.37
CA PRO A 313 4.22 3.54 1.25
C PRO A 313 4.80 2.20 1.73
N THR A 314 4.33 1.08 1.21
CA THR A 314 4.85 -0.26 1.56
C THR A 314 6.34 -0.40 1.32
N LYS A 315 6.89 0.35 0.37
CA LYS A 315 8.33 0.42 0.06
C LYS A 315 9.19 0.83 1.25
N VAL A 316 8.66 1.65 2.17
CA VAL A 316 9.38 2.04 3.40
C VAL A 316 9.64 0.81 4.25
N TYR A 317 8.60 0.00 4.48
CA TYR A 317 8.73 -1.25 5.23
C TYR A 317 9.65 -2.25 4.53
N GLU A 318 9.52 -2.39 3.20
CA GLU A 318 10.33 -3.31 2.39
C GLU A 318 11.81 -2.93 2.43
N ALA A 319 12.14 -1.65 2.20
CA ALA A 319 13.52 -1.19 2.22
C ALA A 319 14.16 -1.37 3.61
N LEU A 320 13.50 -0.90 4.66
CA LEU A 320 14.01 -1.00 6.04
C LEU A 320 14.08 -2.47 6.52
N GLY A 321 13.08 -3.31 6.17
CA GLY A 321 13.06 -4.73 6.53
C GLY A 321 14.19 -5.53 5.90
N ILE A 322 14.60 -5.16 4.68
CA ILE A 322 15.76 -5.77 4.02
C ILE A 322 17.07 -5.11 4.51
N GLY A 323 16.99 -3.93 5.13
CA GLY A 323 18.14 -3.19 5.64
C GLY A 323 18.77 -2.27 4.59
N CYS A 324 17.97 -1.76 3.66
CA CYS A 324 18.39 -0.74 2.70
C CYS A 324 18.06 0.66 3.26
N PRO A 325 19.03 1.58 3.37
CA PRO A 325 18.79 2.94 3.81
C PRO A 325 17.76 3.66 2.93
N VAL A 326 16.93 4.50 3.55
CA VAL A 326 15.82 5.19 2.87
C VAL A 326 16.07 6.69 2.78
N LEU A 327 16.07 7.23 1.57
CA LEU A 327 15.89 8.67 1.34
C LEU A 327 14.42 8.91 1.00
N LEU A 328 13.71 9.52 1.95
CA LEU A 328 12.28 9.71 1.89
C LEU A 328 11.94 11.16 1.52
N VAL A 329 11.06 11.37 0.54
CA VAL A 329 10.44 12.69 0.32
C VAL A 329 8.99 12.59 0.79
N ALA A 330 8.76 12.90 2.05
CA ALA A 330 7.44 12.86 2.70
C ALA A 330 7.45 13.63 4.02
N GLU A 331 6.28 13.73 4.63
CA GLU A 331 6.07 14.18 6.01
C GLU A 331 5.22 13.17 6.78
N GLY A 332 5.18 13.31 8.12
CA GLY A 332 4.29 12.56 9.03
C GLY A 332 4.65 11.08 9.17
N ASP A 333 3.64 10.21 9.17
CA ASP A 333 3.74 8.80 9.58
C ASP A 333 4.92 8.02 8.93
N SER A 334 5.26 8.33 7.68
CA SER A 334 6.41 7.68 7.00
C SER A 334 7.75 8.12 7.57
N CYS A 335 7.88 9.41 7.93
CA CYS A 335 9.10 9.95 8.54
C CYS A 335 9.34 9.36 9.92
N ASP A 336 8.26 9.12 10.69
CA ASP A 336 8.37 8.55 12.03
C ASP A 336 9.02 7.17 11.99
N ILE A 337 8.63 6.33 11.01
CA ILE A 337 9.21 4.98 10.84
C ILE A 337 10.69 5.06 10.41
N VAL A 338 11.01 5.96 9.48
CA VAL A 338 12.39 6.13 9.00
C VAL A 338 13.28 6.63 10.12
N ASN A 339 12.81 7.61 10.92
CA ASN A 339 13.54 8.14 12.06
C ASN A 339 13.74 7.08 13.16
N GLU A 340 12.67 6.31 13.48
CA GLU A 340 12.74 5.22 14.48
C GLU A 340 13.75 4.13 14.09
N SER A 341 13.90 3.90 12.79
CA SER A 341 14.83 2.87 12.28
C SER A 341 16.30 3.33 12.24
N GLU A 342 16.57 4.61 12.35
CA GLU A 342 17.88 5.24 12.14
C GLU A 342 18.53 4.91 10.77
N MET A 343 17.74 4.38 9.84
CA MET A 343 18.19 3.89 8.52
C MET A 343 17.73 4.81 7.39
N GLY A 344 17.76 6.12 7.61
CA GLY A 344 17.41 7.03 6.53
C GLY A 344 17.19 8.47 6.96
N ARG A 345 16.81 9.28 5.99
CA ARG A 345 16.49 10.70 6.16
C ARG A 345 15.22 11.06 5.40
N GLY A 346 14.43 11.95 5.99
CA GLY A 346 13.24 12.54 5.38
C GLY A 346 13.51 13.97 4.92
N VAL A 347 12.98 14.33 3.75
CA VAL A 347 12.92 15.69 3.23
C VAL A 347 11.47 16.02 2.95
N SER A 348 11.01 17.21 3.36
CA SER A 348 9.65 17.64 3.04
C SER A 348 9.45 17.79 1.51
N PRO A 349 8.31 17.35 0.96
CA PRO A 349 7.95 17.61 -0.43
C PRO A 349 7.90 19.10 -0.80
N ASP A 350 7.71 19.97 0.21
CA ASP A 350 7.68 21.42 0.03
C ASP A 350 9.09 22.05 0.03
N HIS A 351 10.14 21.25 0.31
CA HIS A 351 11.54 21.67 0.42
C HIS A 351 12.50 20.75 -0.38
N THR A 352 12.09 20.36 -1.58
CA THR A 352 12.88 19.46 -2.44
C THR A 352 14.20 20.08 -2.93
N GLU A 353 14.38 21.40 -2.79
CA GLU A 353 15.65 22.08 -3.04
C GLU A 353 16.81 21.61 -2.14
N LYS A 354 16.48 21.03 -0.97
CA LYS A 354 17.45 20.45 -0.03
C LYS A 354 17.79 18.99 -0.33
N LEU A 355 17.10 18.37 -1.28
CA LEU A 355 17.18 16.93 -1.48
C LEU A 355 18.56 16.47 -1.91
N ALA A 356 19.22 17.25 -2.80
CA ALA A 356 20.57 16.95 -3.26
C ALA A 356 21.60 17.04 -2.13
N GLU A 357 21.50 18.04 -1.25
CA GLU A 357 22.37 18.20 -0.09
C GLU A 357 22.21 17.00 0.88
N VAL A 358 20.95 16.67 1.24
CA VAL A 358 20.68 15.53 2.12
C VAL A 358 21.13 14.21 1.51
N PHE A 359 20.95 14.03 0.20
CA PHE A 359 21.44 12.86 -0.52
C PHE A 359 22.97 12.75 -0.45
N ASP A 360 23.67 13.85 -0.73
CA ASP A 360 25.15 13.90 -0.67
C ASP A 360 25.65 13.56 0.74
N GLU A 361 25.04 14.13 1.80
CA GLU A 361 25.35 13.77 3.18
C GLU A 361 25.13 12.28 3.47
N MET A 362 24.05 11.68 2.94
CA MET A 362 23.77 10.26 3.13
C MET A 362 24.78 9.38 2.39
N VAL A 363 25.26 9.79 1.23
CA VAL A 363 26.32 9.07 0.49
C VAL A 363 27.63 9.12 1.26
N GLU A 364 28.03 10.31 1.74
CA GLU A 364 29.27 10.54 2.50
C GLU A 364 29.29 9.77 3.83
N ASN A 365 28.12 9.68 4.50
CA ASN A 365 27.96 9.01 5.80
C ASN A 365 27.35 7.60 5.69
N TYR A 366 27.44 6.95 4.52
CA TYR A 366 26.80 5.66 4.29
C TYR A 366 27.19 4.56 5.29
N SER A 367 28.44 4.57 5.79
CA SER A 367 28.92 3.60 6.79
C SER A 367 28.09 3.61 8.07
N SER A 368 27.68 4.78 8.53
CA SER A 368 26.81 4.92 9.72
C SER A 368 25.48 4.19 9.56
N TYR A 369 24.83 4.29 8.40
CA TYR A 369 23.58 3.56 8.15
C TYR A 369 23.79 2.04 8.13
N SER A 370 24.94 1.57 7.65
CA SER A 370 25.22 0.13 7.63
C SER A 370 25.39 -0.48 9.03
N GLU A 371 25.78 0.31 10.02
CA GLU A 371 25.86 -0.10 11.43
C GLU A 371 24.47 -0.33 12.05
N HIS A 372 23.46 0.45 11.67
CA HIS A 372 22.08 0.34 12.16
C HIS A 372 21.23 -0.71 11.42
N ARG A 373 21.79 -1.37 10.40
CA ARG A 373 21.05 -2.34 9.56
C ARG A 373 20.40 -3.48 10.36
N ALA A 374 21.11 -4.05 11.33
CA ALA A 374 20.62 -5.17 12.11
C ALA A 374 19.44 -4.74 13.01
N GLU A 375 19.55 -3.58 13.65
CA GLU A 375 18.53 -3.00 14.53
C GLU A 375 17.28 -2.63 13.74
N ALA A 376 17.44 -2.00 12.58
CA ALA A 376 16.32 -1.64 11.71
C ALA A 376 15.56 -2.88 11.22
N ARG A 377 16.26 -3.93 10.78
CA ARG A 377 15.63 -5.20 10.42
C ARG A 377 14.88 -5.82 11.60
N LYS A 378 15.50 -5.84 12.78
CA LYS A 378 14.85 -6.31 14.00
C LYS A 378 13.58 -5.52 14.32
N LEU A 379 13.63 -4.19 14.23
CA LEU A 379 12.47 -3.32 14.40
C LEU A 379 11.33 -3.69 13.43
N MET A 380 11.66 -3.92 12.14
CA MET A 380 10.66 -4.29 11.14
C MET A 380 10.03 -5.66 11.44
N HIS A 381 10.81 -6.64 11.90
CA HIS A 381 10.29 -7.96 12.25
C HIS A 381 9.46 -7.96 13.56
N GLU A 382 9.86 -7.19 14.57
CA GLU A 382 9.19 -7.20 15.88
C GLU A 382 7.95 -6.29 15.91
N LYS A 383 8.05 -5.08 15.34
CA LYS A 383 6.99 -4.06 15.46
C LYS A 383 6.14 -3.95 14.19
N TYR A 384 6.75 -4.13 13.04
CA TYR A 384 6.12 -3.87 11.74
C TYR A 384 5.95 -5.14 10.88
N SER A 385 6.09 -6.34 11.45
CA SER A 385 5.82 -7.59 10.76
C SER A 385 4.38 -7.66 10.28
N ARG A 386 4.16 -7.83 8.98
CA ARG A 386 2.82 -7.95 8.40
C ARG A 386 2.10 -9.18 8.94
N GLN A 387 2.82 -10.28 9.13
CA GLN A 387 2.27 -11.51 9.69
C GLN A 387 1.84 -11.31 11.15
N GLN A 388 2.67 -10.70 11.99
CA GLN A 388 2.33 -10.43 13.39
C GLN A 388 1.16 -9.46 13.52
N ILE A 389 1.11 -8.43 12.67
CA ILE A 389 -0.03 -7.50 12.58
C ILE A 389 -1.32 -8.26 12.24
N ALA A 390 -1.27 -9.20 11.28
CA ALA A 390 -2.43 -9.98 10.89
C ALA A 390 -2.88 -10.95 12.00
N ILE A 391 -1.94 -11.59 12.72
CA ILE A 391 -2.24 -12.44 13.88
C ILE A 391 -2.86 -11.62 15.02
N ALA A 392 -2.32 -10.44 15.31
CA ALA A 392 -2.87 -9.56 16.34
C ALA A 392 -4.28 -9.08 15.96
N PHE A 393 -4.52 -8.82 14.70
CA PHE A 393 -5.84 -8.43 14.19
C PHE A 393 -6.84 -9.59 14.28
N GLU A 394 -6.43 -10.82 13.96
CA GLU A 394 -7.25 -12.03 14.11
C GLU A 394 -7.72 -12.21 15.56
N LYS A 395 -6.82 -12.07 16.54
CA LYS A 395 -7.18 -12.14 17.96
C LYS A 395 -8.23 -11.09 18.36
N GLN A 396 -8.06 -9.87 17.85
CA GLN A 396 -9.05 -8.81 18.07
C GLN A 396 -10.40 -9.13 17.41
N LEU A 397 -10.43 -9.79 16.24
CA LEU A 397 -11.70 -10.21 15.60
C LEU A 397 -12.49 -11.21 16.47
N HIS A 398 -11.82 -12.08 17.22
CA HIS A 398 -12.51 -12.93 18.21
C HIS A 398 -13.15 -12.12 19.33
N GLU A 399 -12.54 -11.04 19.78
CA GLU A 399 -13.14 -10.12 20.77
C GLU A 399 -14.38 -9.41 20.21
N LEU A 400 -14.42 -9.10 18.92
CA LEU A 400 -15.58 -8.48 18.26
C LEU A 400 -16.81 -9.40 18.24
N LEU A 401 -16.61 -10.72 18.29
CA LEU A 401 -17.70 -11.71 18.27
C LEU A 401 -18.29 -12.01 19.66
N ASN A 402 -17.53 -11.75 20.72
CA ASN A 402 -17.94 -11.91 22.10
C ASN A 402 -18.66 -10.67 22.61
#